data_4ae683ada0b405c729b99e76c56ded42
#
_entry.id   4ae683ada0b405c729b99e76c56ded42
#
_cell.length_a   1.000
_cell.length_b   1.000
_cell.length_c   1.000
_cell.angle_alpha   90.00
_cell.angle_beta   90.00
_cell.angle_gamma   90.00
#
_symmetry.space_group_name_H-M   'P 1'
#
loop_
_entity.id
_entity.type
_entity.pdbx_description
1 polymer ?
#
loop_
_entity_poly.entity_id
_entity_poly.type
_entity_poly.pdbx_seq_one_letter_code
_entity_poly.pdbx_strand_id
1 'polypeptide(L)'
;MFKNSLFSKIVLIFTIPVLGILYFSFITVMEKVDTLNDFKKNEIRIDYLKEAQNVILSLEKEKILSLDFIKDSQKLDSLLEQQNSTNQKIIKFNSLIDTLPWKSEWKDYLSTLKLSFFNLEEFRKKVLKDEIDDNSIKKYYNDIHNSLVDTLFLLKFKIQSSNFQQELLKLEDIIVGKNSIEKLSNSFNFTLYSLSTELKEIEEKVKFEKILSYLFFFFCIFTLLPLFFILRRIIFEEQESFLKIQKHKNIYELLNHTNKFLSKTLNKDDLYFDISELLGDSKSLTFNFIYDLENRQIIAKKSEYKDIIIKHADKFADFSQENIISKTIKRESNIVINDFKAENVSVFYNKANELHINSMATFPIKKFNKVVAVLILYSNELDFFDSEAEILFDKLVLDITNCLEKIDYEDRRMKQDNELKLSSYAFDSSSPMLITDDKNIIIKVNQAFCKILSYSKDELLGQNPRIFKTAHQDKSLLLHQ
;
A
#
# COMPACT_ATOMS: atom_id res chain seq x y z
N MET A 1 -2.33 -9.53 8.31
CA MET A 1 -3.76 -9.87 8.29
C MET A 1 -4.58 -8.57 8.15
N PHE A 2 -4.83 -8.13 6.90
CA PHE A 2 -5.40 -6.79 6.57
C PHE A 2 -6.93 -6.75 6.68
N LYS A 3 -7.53 -7.33 7.70
CA LYS A 3 -8.99 -7.27 7.88
C LYS A 3 -9.37 -6.00 8.64
N ASN A 4 -10.05 -5.09 7.96
CA ASN A 4 -10.84 -3.97 8.51
C ASN A 4 -10.12 -2.70 9.01
N SER A 5 -8.99 -2.31 8.49
CA SER A 5 -8.49 -0.97 8.77
C SER A 5 -9.22 0.06 7.88
N LEU A 6 -9.55 1.19 8.44
CA LEU A 6 -10.07 2.39 7.73
C LEU A 6 -9.24 2.67 6.47
N PHE A 7 -7.97 2.40 6.56
CA PHE A 7 -6.93 2.44 5.56
C PHE A 7 -7.21 1.63 4.28
N SER A 8 -7.52 0.32 4.40
CA SER A 8 -7.81 -0.51 3.21
C SER A 8 -9.06 -0.01 2.48
N LYS A 9 -10.00 0.59 3.22
CA LYS A 9 -11.20 1.22 2.64
C LYS A 9 -10.86 2.50 1.90
N ILE A 10 -9.98 3.35 2.44
CA ILE A 10 -9.53 4.60 1.79
C ILE A 10 -8.76 4.28 0.50
N VAL A 11 -7.83 3.34 0.53
CA VAL A 11 -7.11 2.88 -0.68
C VAL A 11 -8.09 2.39 -1.73
N LEU A 12 -9.06 1.58 -1.35
CA LEU A 12 -10.06 1.03 -2.28
C LEU A 12 -10.94 2.14 -2.90
N ILE A 13 -11.33 3.13 -2.12
CA ILE A 13 -12.15 4.28 -2.58
C ILE A 13 -11.39 5.11 -3.63
N PHE A 14 -10.08 5.26 -3.52
CA PHE A 14 -9.30 6.01 -4.50
C PHE A 14 -8.82 5.18 -5.68
N THR A 15 -8.51 3.91 -5.52
CA THR A 15 -8.00 3.07 -6.62
C THR A 15 -9.08 2.71 -7.63
N ILE A 16 -10.31 2.47 -7.20
CA ILE A 16 -11.42 2.12 -8.11
C ILE A 16 -11.73 3.24 -9.11
N PRO A 17 -11.93 4.52 -8.71
CA PRO A 17 -12.14 5.61 -9.65
C PRO A 17 -10.96 5.84 -10.60
N VAL A 18 -9.72 5.74 -10.12
CA VAL A 18 -8.51 5.88 -10.95
C VAL A 18 -8.47 4.82 -12.05
N LEU A 19 -8.70 3.56 -11.69
CA LEU A 19 -8.76 2.46 -12.65
C LEU A 19 -9.94 2.64 -13.62
N GLY A 20 -11.07 3.14 -13.14
CA GLY A 20 -12.24 3.46 -13.97
C GLY A 20 -11.92 4.52 -15.03
N ILE A 21 -11.30 5.63 -14.66
CA ILE A 21 -10.91 6.69 -15.58
C ILE A 21 -9.92 6.18 -16.63
N LEU A 22 -8.92 5.41 -16.24
CA LEU A 22 -7.95 4.83 -17.17
C LEU A 22 -8.60 3.83 -18.12
N TYR A 23 -9.51 3.00 -17.64
CA TYR A 23 -10.27 2.05 -18.46
C TYR A 23 -11.16 2.75 -19.48
N PHE A 24 -11.93 3.75 -19.05
CA PHE A 24 -12.77 4.55 -19.98
C PHE A 24 -11.94 5.28 -21.02
N SER A 25 -10.83 5.89 -20.63
CA SER A 25 -9.91 6.56 -21.54
C SER A 25 -9.32 5.59 -22.58
N PHE A 26 -8.97 4.38 -22.15
CA PHE A 26 -8.47 3.32 -23.04
C PHE A 26 -9.53 2.86 -24.05
N ILE A 27 -10.79 2.63 -23.59
CA ILE A 27 -11.90 2.26 -24.47
C ILE A 27 -12.13 3.33 -25.52
N THR A 28 -12.12 4.61 -25.14
CA THR A 28 -12.31 5.73 -26.09
C THR A 28 -11.24 5.73 -27.18
N VAL A 29 -9.99 5.47 -26.82
CA VAL A 29 -8.89 5.33 -27.79
C VAL A 29 -9.14 4.16 -28.74
N MET A 30 -9.52 3.00 -28.24
CA MET A 30 -9.80 1.81 -29.06
C MET A 30 -10.97 2.03 -30.03
N GLU A 31 -12.04 2.65 -29.58
CA GLU A 31 -13.18 3.01 -30.42
C GLU A 31 -12.75 3.88 -31.60
N LYS A 32 -11.88 4.88 -31.39
CA LYS A 32 -11.37 5.72 -32.47
C LYS A 32 -10.46 4.96 -33.44
N VAL A 33 -9.70 4.01 -32.96
CA VAL A 33 -8.87 3.11 -33.79
C VAL A 33 -9.75 2.24 -34.68
N ASP A 34 -10.81 1.64 -34.11
CA ASP A 34 -11.72 0.79 -34.87
C ASP A 34 -12.49 1.60 -35.93
N THR A 35 -12.92 2.83 -35.59
CA THR A 35 -13.55 3.75 -36.54
C THR A 35 -12.62 4.03 -37.72
N LEU A 36 -11.33 4.31 -37.50
CA LEU A 36 -10.37 4.53 -38.58
C LEU A 36 -10.14 3.30 -39.44
N ASN A 37 -10.17 2.10 -38.87
CA ASN A 37 -10.08 0.87 -39.64
C ASN A 37 -11.32 0.69 -40.55
N ASP A 38 -12.50 1.08 -40.07
CA ASP A 38 -13.71 1.04 -40.94
C ASP A 38 -13.65 2.11 -42.04
N PHE A 39 -13.00 3.27 -41.84
CA PHE A 39 -12.74 4.23 -42.92
C PHE A 39 -11.88 3.65 -44.06
N LYS A 40 -10.81 2.94 -43.76
CA LYS A 40 -9.97 2.27 -44.75
C LYS A 40 -10.80 1.27 -45.61
N LYS A 41 -11.73 0.56 -44.98
CA LYS A 41 -12.67 -0.31 -45.70
C LYS A 41 -13.60 0.51 -46.61
N ASN A 42 -14.05 1.68 -46.18
CA ASN A 42 -14.89 2.56 -46.98
C ASN A 42 -14.14 3.16 -48.18
N GLU A 43 -12.86 3.48 -48.10
CA GLU A 43 -12.04 3.84 -49.24
C GLU A 43 -12.02 2.71 -50.30
N ILE A 44 -11.79 1.46 -49.90
CA ILE A 44 -11.84 0.31 -50.80
C ILE A 44 -13.23 0.16 -51.46
N ARG A 45 -14.31 0.47 -50.74
CA ARG A 45 -15.67 0.46 -51.29
C ARG A 45 -15.87 1.55 -52.36
N ILE A 46 -15.32 2.75 -52.16
CA ILE A 46 -15.33 3.82 -53.16
C ILE A 46 -14.52 3.45 -54.39
N ASP A 47 -13.34 2.86 -54.21
CA ASP A 47 -12.55 2.37 -55.35
C ASP A 47 -13.29 1.29 -56.15
N TYR A 48 -13.97 0.38 -55.44
CA TYR A 48 -14.85 -0.62 -56.09
C TYR A 48 -15.97 0.04 -56.91
N LEU A 49 -16.68 1.04 -56.34
CA LEU A 49 -17.71 1.82 -57.06
C LEU A 49 -17.16 2.44 -58.35
N LYS A 50 -15.97 3.06 -58.24
CA LYS A 50 -15.30 3.75 -59.37
C LYS A 50 -14.91 2.76 -60.49
N GLU A 51 -14.34 1.64 -60.17
CA GLU A 51 -13.95 0.67 -61.16
C GLU A 51 -15.18 -0.06 -61.76
N ALA A 52 -16.22 -0.33 -60.95
CA ALA A 52 -17.47 -0.88 -61.45
C ALA A 52 -18.13 0.09 -62.44
N GLN A 53 -18.17 1.41 -62.13
CA GLN A 53 -18.65 2.44 -63.07
C GLN A 53 -17.89 2.39 -64.41
N ASN A 54 -16.53 2.33 -64.34
CA ASN A 54 -15.71 2.28 -65.56
C ASN A 54 -16.05 1.07 -66.45
N VAL A 55 -16.36 -0.07 -65.82
CA VAL A 55 -16.79 -1.29 -66.57
C VAL A 55 -18.20 -1.07 -67.14
N ILE A 56 -19.18 -0.58 -66.36
CA ILE A 56 -20.57 -0.32 -66.82
C ILE A 56 -20.57 0.61 -68.02
N LEU A 57 -19.89 1.74 -67.95
CA LEU A 57 -19.82 2.71 -69.02
C LEU A 57 -19.17 2.13 -70.30
N SER A 58 -18.17 1.28 -70.11
CA SER A 58 -17.46 0.65 -71.22
C SER A 58 -18.33 -0.42 -71.93
N LEU A 59 -19.06 -1.22 -71.11
CA LEU A 59 -20.03 -2.20 -71.64
C LEU A 59 -21.22 -1.51 -72.37
N GLU A 60 -21.74 -0.42 -71.87
CA GLU A 60 -22.80 0.35 -72.52
C GLU A 60 -22.32 0.91 -73.89
N LYS A 61 -21.09 1.44 -73.97
CA LYS A 61 -20.50 1.89 -75.23
C LYS A 61 -20.33 0.73 -76.21
N GLU A 62 -19.85 -0.39 -75.73
CA GLU A 62 -19.64 -1.59 -76.48
C GLU A 62 -20.99 -2.13 -77.01
N LYS A 63 -22.05 -2.15 -76.21
CA LYS A 63 -23.39 -2.53 -76.63
C LYS A 63 -23.90 -1.66 -77.77
N ILE A 64 -23.72 -0.37 -77.74
CA ILE A 64 -24.17 0.58 -78.76
C ILE A 64 -23.37 0.27 -80.07
N LEU A 65 -22.04 0.14 -80.02
CA LEU A 65 -21.20 -0.15 -81.12
C LEU A 65 -21.48 -1.54 -81.74
N SER A 66 -21.84 -2.52 -80.88
CA SER A 66 -22.26 -3.85 -81.35
C SER A 66 -23.57 -3.79 -82.15
N LEU A 67 -24.56 -2.97 -81.66
CA LEU A 67 -25.82 -2.75 -82.40
C LEU A 67 -25.63 -1.95 -83.69
N ASP A 68 -24.70 -1.01 -83.72
CA ASP A 68 -24.35 -0.23 -84.90
C ASP A 68 -23.59 -1.08 -85.91
N PHE A 69 -22.69 -1.98 -85.50
CA PHE A 69 -21.93 -2.88 -86.32
C PHE A 69 -22.85 -3.85 -87.14
N ILE A 70 -23.89 -4.39 -86.55
CA ILE A 70 -24.87 -5.25 -87.29
C ILE A 70 -25.57 -4.46 -88.41
N LYS A 71 -25.78 -3.15 -88.24
CA LYS A 71 -26.41 -2.28 -89.24
C LYS A 71 -25.44 -1.76 -90.26
N ASP A 72 -24.15 -1.57 -89.90
CA ASP A 72 -23.09 -1.02 -90.72
C ASP A 72 -21.77 -1.66 -90.38
N SER A 73 -21.32 -2.61 -91.22
CA SER A 73 -20.09 -3.38 -91.06
C SER A 73 -18.82 -2.53 -91.14
N GLN A 74 -18.86 -1.25 -91.57
CA GLN A 74 -17.71 -0.34 -91.56
C GLN A 74 -17.31 0.08 -90.14
N LYS A 75 -18.13 -0.18 -89.11
CA LYS A 75 -17.83 0.12 -87.72
C LYS A 75 -17.02 -0.96 -87.00
N LEU A 76 -16.51 -1.93 -87.68
CA LEU A 76 -15.74 -3.05 -87.08
C LEU A 76 -14.53 -2.58 -86.24
N ASP A 77 -13.70 -1.67 -86.78
CA ASP A 77 -12.50 -1.25 -86.12
C ASP A 77 -12.85 -0.50 -84.78
N SER A 78 -13.85 0.35 -84.83
CA SER A 78 -14.37 1.07 -83.57
C SER A 78 -14.87 0.06 -82.57
N LEU A 79 -15.55 -0.98 -82.95
CA LEU A 79 -16.07 -2.03 -82.08
C LEU A 79 -14.91 -2.80 -81.41
N LEU A 80 -13.91 -3.23 -82.25
CA LEU A 80 -12.73 -3.97 -81.74
C LEU A 80 -11.88 -3.12 -80.72
N GLU A 81 -11.67 -1.83 -81.05
CA GLU A 81 -11.04 -0.89 -80.12
C GLU A 81 -11.77 -0.78 -78.77
N GLN A 82 -13.11 -0.61 -78.84
CA GLN A 82 -13.93 -0.56 -77.62
C GLN A 82 -13.90 -1.89 -76.87
N GLN A 83 -13.95 -3.06 -77.51
CA GLN A 83 -13.81 -4.39 -76.90
C GLN A 83 -12.49 -4.51 -76.13
N ASN A 84 -11.38 -4.06 -76.74
CA ASN A 84 -10.08 -4.03 -76.06
C ASN A 84 -10.07 -3.12 -74.84
N SER A 85 -10.66 -1.92 -74.95
CA SER A 85 -10.82 -0.97 -73.81
C SER A 85 -11.67 -1.57 -72.66
N THR A 86 -12.78 -2.24 -73.01
CA THR A 86 -13.61 -2.95 -72.04
C THR A 86 -12.86 -4.07 -71.34
N ASN A 87 -12.08 -4.85 -72.07
CA ASN A 87 -11.26 -5.92 -71.49
C ASN A 87 -10.24 -5.38 -70.45
N GLN A 88 -9.55 -4.29 -70.80
CA GLN A 88 -8.60 -3.69 -69.85
C GLN A 88 -9.29 -3.26 -68.55
N LYS A 89 -10.51 -2.66 -68.62
CA LYS A 89 -11.25 -2.27 -67.44
C LYS A 89 -11.78 -3.45 -66.62
N ILE A 90 -12.23 -4.54 -67.32
CA ILE A 90 -12.65 -5.77 -66.64
C ILE A 90 -11.45 -6.43 -65.93
N ILE A 91 -10.26 -6.46 -66.54
CA ILE A 91 -9.04 -7.00 -65.91
C ILE A 91 -8.71 -6.19 -64.62
N LYS A 92 -8.73 -4.85 -64.73
CA LYS A 92 -8.46 -3.99 -63.58
C LYS A 92 -9.51 -4.18 -62.47
N PHE A 93 -10.76 -4.26 -62.82
CA PHE A 93 -11.86 -4.50 -61.87
C PHE A 93 -11.73 -5.89 -61.18
N ASN A 94 -11.41 -6.94 -61.95
CA ASN A 94 -11.18 -8.29 -61.42
C ASN A 94 -9.99 -8.32 -60.43
N SER A 95 -8.89 -7.62 -60.75
CA SER A 95 -7.75 -7.51 -59.85
C SER A 95 -8.13 -6.85 -58.51
N LEU A 96 -9.00 -5.83 -58.51
CA LEU A 96 -9.54 -5.19 -57.33
C LEU A 96 -10.43 -6.14 -56.52
N ILE A 97 -11.33 -6.89 -57.21
CA ILE A 97 -12.17 -7.90 -56.54
C ILE A 97 -11.32 -8.91 -55.75
N ASP A 98 -10.18 -9.30 -56.27
CA ASP A 98 -9.30 -10.29 -55.63
C ASP A 98 -8.66 -9.79 -54.34
N THR A 99 -8.60 -8.46 -54.13
CA THR A 99 -8.06 -7.80 -52.94
C THR A 99 -9.13 -7.40 -51.91
N LEU A 100 -10.41 -7.61 -52.20
CA LEU A 100 -11.50 -7.18 -51.29
C LEU A 100 -11.47 -7.94 -49.97
N PRO A 101 -11.47 -7.23 -48.81
CA PRO A 101 -11.48 -7.84 -47.46
C PRO A 101 -12.73 -8.72 -47.21
N TRP A 102 -13.83 -8.45 -47.91
CA TRP A 102 -15.13 -9.12 -47.75
C TRP A 102 -15.46 -10.06 -48.94
N LYS A 103 -14.47 -10.43 -49.74
CA LYS A 103 -14.64 -11.31 -50.94
C LYS A 103 -15.36 -12.63 -50.62
N SER A 104 -15.11 -13.20 -49.44
CA SER A 104 -15.76 -14.43 -48.99
C SER A 104 -17.27 -14.29 -48.77
N GLU A 105 -17.72 -13.12 -48.31
CA GLU A 105 -19.13 -12.82 -48.06
C GLU A 105 -19.93 -12.65 -49.37
N TRP A 106 -19.26 -12.22 -50.47
CA TRP A 106 -19.84 -11.95 -51.79
C TRP A 106 -19.55 -13.02 -52.80
N LYS A 107 -19.07 -14.18 -52.37
CA LYS A 107 -18.56 -15.23 -53.24
C LYS A 107 -19.52 -15.60 -54.39
N ASP A 108 -20.81 -15.75 -54.08
CA ASP A 108 -21.79 -16.18 -55.10
C ASP A 108 -22.05 -15.10 -56.14
N TYR A 109 -22.24 -13.85 -55.72
CA TYR A 109 -22.41 -12.71 -56.63
C TYR A 109 -21.19 -12.46 -57.50
N LEU A 110 -19.97 -12.52 -56.89
CA LEU A 110 -18.73 -12.32 -57.63
C LEU A 110 -18.43 -13.50 -58.59
N SER A 111 -18.84 -14.72 -58.25
CA SER A 111 -18.69 -15.87 -59.16
C SER A 111 -19.60 -15.74 -60.38
N THR A 112 -20.88 -15.31 -60.19
CA THR A 112 -21.82 -15.05 -61.26
C THR A 112 -21.30 -13.95 -62.17
N LEU A 113 -20.81 -12.85 -61.60
CA LEU A 113 -20.24 -11.76 -62.38
C LEU A 113 -19.03 -12.15 -63.18
N LYS A 114 -18.09 -12.90 -62.59
CA LYS A 114 -16.89 -13.42 -63.29
C LYS A 114 -17.27 -14.37 -64.43
N LEU A 115 -18.29 -15.19 -64.26
CA LEU A 115 -18.77 -16.08 -65.31
C LEU A 115 -19.37 -15.26 -66.46
N SER A 116 -20.13 -14.20 -66.16
CA SER A 116 -20.67 -13.29 -67.18
C SER A 116 -19.58 -12.61 -68.02
N PHE A 117 -18.49 -12.17 -67.35
CA PHE A 117 -17.32 -11.62 -68.06
C PHE A 117 -16.58 -12.69 -68.89
N PHE A 118 -16.45 -13.91 -68.39
CA PHE A 118 -15.83 -15.01 -69.14
C PHE A 118 -16.59 -15.34 -70.36
N ASN A 119 -17.91 -15.43 -70.36
CA ASN A 119 -18.78 -15.72 -71.47
C ASN A 119 -18.86 -14.57 -72.49
N LEU A 120 -18.40 -13.36 -72.16
CA LEU A 120 -18.46 -12.18 -73.04
C LEU A 120 -17.64 -12.34 -74.28
N GLU A 121 -16.51 -13.04 -74.24
CA GLU A 121 -15.68 -13.31 -75.41
C GLU A 121 -16.34 -14.23 -76.43
N GLU A 122 -17.05 -15.26 -75.95
CA GLU A 122 -17.81 -16.16 -76.87
C GLU A 122 -19.00 -15.43 -77.51
N PHE A 123 -19.66 -14.62 -76.68
CA PHE A 123 -20.77 -13.75 -77.11
C PHE A 123 -20.33 -12.77 -78.24
N ARG A 124 -19.19 -12.09 -78.10
CA ARG A 124 -18.60 -11.19 -79.10
C ARG A 124 -18.30 -11.90 -80.39
N LYS A 125 -17.81 -13.15 -80.35
CA LYS A 125 -17.58 -13.96 -81.60
C LYS A 125 -18.89 -14.18 -82.30
N LYS A 126 -19.99 -14.42 -81.61
CA LYS A 126 -21.33 -14.60 -82.28
C LYS A 126 -21.85 -13.29 -82.87
N VAL A 127 -21.60 -12.12 -82.18
CA VAL A 127 -21.93 -10.80 -82.76
C VAL A 127 -21.13 -10.53 -84.02
N LEU A 128 -19.81 -10.85 -84.08
CA LEU A 128 -18.99 -10.63 -85.24
C LEU A 128 -19.34 -11.53 -86.45
N LYS A 129 -20.01 -12.67 -86.20
CA LYS A 129 -20.48 -13.57 -87.20
C LYS A 129 -21.90 -13.28 -87.64
N ASP A 130 -22.54 -12.26 -87.14
CA ASP A 130 -23.96 -11.90 -87.41
C ASP A 130 -24.94 -13.04 -87.05
N GLU A 131 -24.60 -13.81 -85.99
CA GLU A 131 -25.40 -14.96 -85.54
C GLU A 131 -26.43 -14.55 -84.46
N ILE A 132 -26.54 -13.23 -84.06
CA ILE A 132 -27.36 -12.73 -82.94
C ILE A 132 -28.13 -11.50 -83.38
N ASP A 133 -29.39 -11.44 -82.95
CA ASP A 133 -30.30 -10.31 -83.20
C ASP A 133 -30.12 -9.15 -82.16
N ASP A 134 -30.60 -7.96 -82.54
CA ASP A 134 -30.56 -6.74 -81.71
C ASP A 134 -31.12 -6.95 -80.29
N ASN A 135 -32.14 -7.76 -80.13
CA ASN A 135 -32.79 -7.99 -78.86
C ASN A 135 -31.89 -8.88 -77.95
N SER A 136 -31.24 -9.86 -78.53
CA SER A 136 -30.31 -10.72 -77.78
C SER A 136 -29.07 -9.94 -77.32
N ILE A 137 -28.53 -9.04 -78.18
CA ILE A 137 -27.43 -8.15 -77.79
C ILE A 137 -27.86 -7.28 -76.61
N LYS A 138 -28.97 -6.56 -76.67
CA LYS A 138 -29.49 -5.73 -75.62
C LYS A 138 -29.69 -6.51 -74.31
N LYS A 139 -30.24 -7.71 -74.39
CA LYS A 139 -30.47 -8.59 -73.25
C LYS A 139 -29.16 -8.99 -72.59
N TYR A 140 -28.18 -9.45 -73.35
CA TYR A 140 -26.92 -9.94 -72.83
C TYR A 140 -26.13 -8.85 -72.02
N TYR A 141 -25.99 -7.65 -72.64
CA TYR A 141 -25.29 -6.56 -71.96
C TYR A 141 -26.09 -6.05 -70.77
N ASN A 142 -27.42 -6.06 -70.81
CA ASN A 142 -28.25 -5.69 -69.65
C ASN A 142 -28.12 -6.72 -68.51
N ASP A 143 -27.99 -8.01 -68.82
CA ASP A 143 -27.78 -9.06 -67.81
C ASP A 143 -26.46 -8.87 -67.08
N ILE A 144 -25.36 -8.55 -67.79
CA ILE A 144 -24.07 -8.20 -67.19
C ILE A 144 -24.20 -6.92 -66.34
N HIS A 145 -24.85 -5.91 -66.89
CA HIS A 145 -25.12 -4.65 -66.19
C HIS A 145 -25.85 -4.91 -64.84
N ASN A 146 -26.95 -5.67 -64.86
CA ASN A 146 -27.70 -6.02 -63.69
C ASN A 146 -26.86 -6.79 -62.67
N SER A 147 -26.04 -7.74 -63.11
CA SER A 147 -25.13 -8.49 -62.23
C SER A 147 -24.11 -7.58 -61.55
N LEU A 148 -23.60 -6.53 -62.24
CA LEU A 148 -22.75 -5.52 -61.65
C LEU A 148 -23.51 -4.66 -60.61
N VAL A 149 -24.70 -4.22 -60.99
CA VAL A 149 -25.58 -3.42 -60.08
C VAL A 149 -25.90 -4.21 -58.82
N ASP A 150 -26.20 -5.49 -58.90
CA ASP A 150 -26.45 -6.35 -57.73
C ASP A 150 -25.25 -6.36 -56.76
N THR A 151 -24.01 -6.37 -57.27
CA THR A 151 -22.84 -6.27 -56.40
C THR A 151 -22.65 -4.91 -55.73
N LEU A 152 -23.16 -3.82 -56.37
CA LEU A 152 -23.11 -2.48 -55.78
C LEU A 152 -24.10 -2.32 -54.65
N PHE A 153 -25.24 -2.97 -54.65
CA PHE A 153 -26.19 -2.99 -53.55
C PHE A 153 -25.70 -3.72 -52.31
N LEU A 154 -24.67 -4.56 -52.46
CA LEU A 154 -24.03 -5.23 -51.31
C LEU A 154 -23.09 -4.29 -50.51
N LEU A 155 -22.73 -3.13 -51.07
CA LEU A 155 -21.85 -2.18 -50.44
C LEU A 155 -22.55 -1.51 -49.24
N LYS A 156 -22.14 -1.86 -48.02
CA LYS A 156 -22.63 -1.25 -46.77
C LYS A 156 -21.58 -0.33 -46.23
N PHE A 157 -21.83 0.97 -46.31
CA PHE A 157 -20.96 1.99 -45.68
C PHE A 157 -21.33 2.18 -44.24
N LYS A 158 -20.34 2.06 -43.35
CA LYS A 158 -20.49 2.32 -41.90
C LYS A 158 -20.08 3.75 -41.60
N ILE A 159 -20.90 4.73 -42.05
CA ILE A 159 -20.68 6.15 -41.82
C ILE A 159 -21.98 6.77 -41.33
N GLN A 160 -21.95 7.53 -40.26
CA GLN A 160 -23.13 8.15 -39.62
C GLN A 160 -23.44 9.56 -40.16
N SER A 161 -22.70 10.05 -41.18
CA SER A 161 -23.00 11.36 -41.78
C SER A 161 -24.27 11.32 -42.59
N SER A 162 -25.22 12.25 -42.28
CA SER A 162 -26.45 12.37 -43.01
C SER A 162 -26.23 12.78 -44.48
N ASN A 163 -25.22 13.61 -44.75
CA ASN A 163 -24.86 14.05 -46.07
C ASN A 163 -24.30 12.88 -46.91
N PHE A 164 -23.41 12.10 -46.33
CA PHE A 164 -22.87 10.91 -46.97
C PHE A 164 -23.97 9.92 -47.37
N GLN A 165 -24.93 9.68 -46.51
CA GLN A 165 -26.07 8.80 -46.79
C GLN A 165 -26.99 9.38 -47.92
N GLN A 166 -27.19 10.68 -47.97
CA GLN A 166 -27.94 11.33 -49.05
C GLN A 166 -27.23 11.23 -50.40
N GLU A 167 -25.91 11.45 -50.45
CA GLU A 167 -25.12 11.29 -51.65
C GLU A 167 -25.09 9.82 -52.13
N LEU A 168 -25.04 8.86 -51.23
CA LEU A 168 -25.13 7.45 -51.52
C LEU A 168 -26.47 7.07 -52.16
N LEU A 169 -27.60 7.57 -51.62
CA LEU A 169 -28.93 7.39 -52.21
C LEU A 169 -29.05 7.99 -53.61
N LYS A 170 -28.48 9.19 -53.84
CA LYS A 170 -28.41 9.76 -55.20
C LYS A 170 -27.64 8.86 -56.17
N LEU A 171 -26.57 8.23 -55.71
CA LEU A 171 -25.77 7.28 -56.51
C LEU A 171 -26.63 6.07 -56.89
N GLU A 172 -27.35 5.48 -55.93
CA GLU A 172 -28.25 4.35 -56.19
C GLU A 172 -29.33 4.71 -57.19
N ASP A 173 -29.97 5.88 -57.11
CA ASP A 173 -30.96 6.38 -58.07
C ASP A 173 -30.36 6.55 -59.49
N ILE A 174 -29.11 7.03 -59.58
CA ILE A 174 -28.40 7.18 -60.86
C ILE A 174 -28.09 5.83 -61.51
N ILE A 175 -27.68 4.83 -60.71
CA ILE A 175 -27.35 3.50 -61.21
C ILE A 175 -28.59 2.75 -61.73
N VAL A 176 -29.73 2.88 -61.06
CA VAL A 176 -30.98 2.23 -61.41
C VAL A 176 -31.70 2.98 -62.55
N GLY A 177 -31.46 4.28 -62.66
CA GLY A 177 -32.12 5.15 -63.69
C GLY A 177 -31.64 4.85 -65.10
N LYS A 178 -32.59 4.69 -66.05
CA LYS A 178 -32.32 4.53 -67.51
C LYS A 178 -31.97 5.88 -68.18
N ASN A 179 -30.83 6.47 -67.81
CA ASN A 179 -30.35 7.74 -68.35
C ASN A 179 -29.41 7.56 -69.55
N SER A 180 -29.19 8.58 -70.39
CA SER A 180 -28.18 8.53 -71.44
C SER A 180 -26.78 8.38 -70.79
N ILE A 181 -25.88 7.67 -71.54
CA ILE A 181 -24.51 7.35 -71.01
C ILE A 181 -23.77 8.59 -70.53
N GLU A 182 -23.89 9.71 -71.24
CA GLU A 182 -23.18 10.94 -70.86
C GLU A 182 -23.75 11.54 -69.59
N LYS A 183 -25.04 11.56 -69.41
CA LYS A 183 -25.68 12.02 -68.14
C LYS A 183 -25.35 11.09 -66.99
N LEU A 184 -25.38 9.77 -67.23
CA LEU A 184 -25.00 8.75 -66.25
C LEU A 184 -23.57 8.95 -65.80
N SER A 185 -22.60 9.12 -66.73
CA SER A 185 -21.20 9.33 -66.46
C SER A 185 -20.92 10.58 -65.64
N ASN A 186 -21.53 11.72 -66.05
CA ASN A 186 -21.28 13.00 -65.40
C ASN A 186 -21.89 13.03 -63.98
N SER A 187 -23.14 12.58 -63.83
CA SER A 187 -23.81 12.51 -62.51
C SER A 187 -23.12 11.57 -61.56
N PHE A 188 -22.71 10.38 -62.06
CA PHE A 188 -22.00 9.39 -61.27
C PHE A 188 -20.64 9.91 -60.79
N ASN A 189 -19.85 10.50 -61.73
CA ASN A 189 -18.55 11.09 -61.37
C ASN A 189 -18.66 12.22 -60.32
N PHE A 190 -19.69 13.08 -60.48
CA PHE A 190 -19.93 14.15 -59.53
C PHE A 190 -20.27 13.60 -58.11
N THR A 191 -21.19 12.63 -58.03
CA THR A 191 -21.60 12.03 -56.77
C THR A 191 -20.44 11.23 -56.12
N LEU A 192 -19.68 10.52 -56.95
CA LEU A 192 -18.50 9.79 -56.45
C LEU A 192 -17.41 10.71 -55.91
N TYR A 193 -17.19 11.85 -56.59
CA TYR A 193 -16.29 12.91 -56.08
C TYR A 193 -16.77 13.49 -54.78
N SER A 194 -18.07 13.82 -54.67
CA SER A 194 -18.70 14.34 -53.44
C SER A 194 -18.52 13.35 -52.28
N LEU A 195 -18.84 12.05 -52.50
CA LEU A 195 -18.67 10.99 -51.52
C LEU A 195 -17.21 10.84 -51.08
N SER A 196 -16.27 10.90 -52.00
CA SER A 196 -14.82 10.75 -51.71
C SER A 196 -14.29 11.94 -50.89
N THR A 197 -14.79 13.17 -51.18
CA THR A 197 -14.40 14.39 -50.47
C THR A 197 -14.97 14.37 -49.06
N GLU A 198 -16.24 14.05 -48.88
CA GLU A 198 -16.84 13.95 -47.57
C GLU A 198 -16.21 12.87 -46.71
N LEU A 199 -15.86 11.69 -47.32
CA LEU A 199 -15.16 10.63 -46.59
C LEU A 199 -13.83 11.15 -46.05
N LYS A 200 -13.06 11.89 -46.86
CA LYS A 200 -11.77 12.47 -46.43
C LYS A 200 -11.93 13.48 -45.26
N GLU A 201 -12.95 14.36 -45.35
CA GLU A 201 -13.22 15.33 -44.27
C GLU A 201 -13.53 14.61 -42.95
N ILE A 202 -14.39 13.59 -43.01
CA ILE A 202 -14.75 12.81 -41.82
C ILE A 202 -13.52 12.05 -41.29
N GLU A 203 -12.69 11.48 -42.17
CA GLU A 203 -11.48 10.75 -41.81
C GLU A 203 -10.48 11.67 -41.06
N GLU A 204 -10.25 12.88 -41.60
CA GLU A 204 -9.36 13.86 -40.97
C GLU A 204 -9.87 14.29 -39.58
N LYS A 205 -11.19 14.49 -39.44
CA LYS A 205 -11.80 14.76 -38.14
C LYS A 205 -11.59 13.62 -37.15
N VAL A 206 -11.81 12.37 -37.57
CA VAL A 206 -11.61 11.19 -36.69
C VAL A 206 -10.13 10.99 -36.37
N LYS A 207 -9.21 11.26 -37.30
CA LYS A 207 -7.76 11.27 -37.01
C LYS A 207 -7.40 12.28 -35.92
N PHE A 208 -7.96 13.49 -36.01
CA PHE A 208 -7.76 14.52 -34.99
C PHE A 208 -8.32 14.09 -33.61
N GLU A 209 -9.56 13.58 -33.60
CA GLU A 209 -10.19 13.08 -32.37
C GLU A 209 -9.39 11.91 -31.74
N LYS A 210 -8.81 11.03 -32.57
CA LYS A 210 -7.91 9.95 -32.12
C LYS A 210 -6.68 10.52 -31.41
N ILE A 211 -6.00 11.52 -32.01
CA ILE A 211 -4.84 12.16 -31.41
C ILE A 211 -5.23 12.79 -30.07
N LEU A 212 -6.36 13.49 -30.01
CA LEU A 212 -6.87 14.09 -28.75
C LEU A 212 -7.16 13.03 -27.69
N SER A 213 -7.73 11.89 -28.09
CA SER A 213 -7.98 10.76 -27.17
C SER A 213 -6.68 10.16 -26.62
N TYR A 214 -5.63 10.03 -27.45
CA TYR A 214 -4.32 9.61 -26.97
C TYR A 214 -3.71 10.62 -25.98
N LEU A 215 -3.77 11.93 -26.31
CA LEU A 215 -3.27 12.97 -25.42
C LEU A 215 -3.98 12.93 -24.07
N PHE A 216 -5.31 12.77 -24.08
CA PHE A 216 -6.10 12.63 -22.86
C PHE A 216 -5.72 11.37 -22.07
N PHE A 217 -5.55 10.24 -22.72
CA PHE A 217 -5.12 8.98 -22.08
C PHE A 217 -3.76 9.12 -21.41
N PHE A 218 -2.76 9.67 -22.12
CA PHE A 218 -1.44 9.92 -21.55
C PHE A 218 -1.47 10.97 -20.44
N PHE A 219 -2.30 12.00 -20.57
CA PHE A 219 -2.50 12.99 -19.50
C PHE A 219 -3.05 12.33 -18.24
N CYS A 220 -4.05 11.45 -18.37
CA CYS A 220 -4.57 10.68 -17.24
C CYS A 220 -3.49 9.81 -16.58
N ILE A 221 -2.68 9.09 -17.36
CA ILE A 221 -1.58 8.28 -16.83
C ILE A 221 -0.57 9.17 -16.10
N PHE A 222 -0.15 10.27 -16.72
CA PHE A 222 0.87 11.16 -16.18
C PHE A 222 0.44 11.86 -14.88
N THR A 223 -0.84 12.16 -14.74
CA THR A 223 -1.40 12.81 -13.54
C THR A 223 -1.77 11.80 -12.45
N LEU A 224 -2.41 10.69 -12.81
CA LEU A 224 -2.96 9.75 -11.83
C LEU A 224 -1.91 8.81 -11.23
N LEU A 225 -0.91 8.39 -12.00
CA LEU A 225 0.16 7.53 -11.49
C LEU A 225 1.00 8.20 -10.38
N PRO A 226 1.54 9.41 -10.56
CA PRO A 226 2.25 10.10 -9.48
C PRO A 226 1.37 10.33 -8.26
N LEU A 227 0.10 10.72 -8.46
CA LEU A 227 -0.85 10.90 -7.36
C LEU A 227 -1.05 9.61 -6.57
N PHE A 228 -1.16 8.47 -7.24
CA PHE A 228 -1.24 7.16 -6.59
C PHE A 228 0.00 6.84 -5.76
N PHE A 229 1.20 7.12 -6.27
CA PHE A 229 2.45 6.89 -5.52
C PHE A 229 2.57 7.82 -4.32
N ILE A 230 2.17 9.09 -4.44
CA ILE A 230 2.15 10.05 -3.33
C ILE A 230 1.16 9.58 -2.24
N LEU A 231 -0.05 9.22 -2.62
CA LEU A 231 -1.04 8.68 -1.69
C LEU A 231 -0.53 7.42 -0.98
N ARG A 232 0.04 6.47 -1.72
CA ARG A 232 0.62 5.25 -1.15
C ARG A 232 1.72 5.58 -0.14
N ARG A 233 2.58 6.55 -0.43
CA ARG A 233 3.64 6.99 0.47
C ARG A 233 3.08 7.60 1.76
N ILE A 234 2.15 8.56 1.66
CA ILE A 234 1.50 9.20 2.81
C ILE A 234 0.85 8.14 3.72
N ILE A 235 0.16 7.21 3.12
CA ILE A 235 -0.53 6.14 3.82
C ILE A 235 0.46 5.22 4.55
N PHE A 236 1.59 4.90 3.93
CA PHE A 236 2.63 4.09 4.55
C PHE A 236 3.27 4.81 5.75
N GLU A 237 3.59 6.11 5.60
CA GLU A 237 4.13 6.96 6.67
C GLU A 237 3.14 7.08 7.86
N GLU A 238 1.84 7.25 7.57
CA GLU A 238 0.80 7.31 8.61
C GLU A 238 0.64 5.98 9.34
N GLN A 239 0.73 4.86 8.65
CA GLN A 239 0.68 3.53 9.27
C GLN A 239 1.87 3.28 10.19
N GLU A 240 3.07 3.64 9.77
CA GLU A 240 4.27 3.52 10.59
C GLU A 240 4.16 4.39 11.84
N SER A 241 3.70 5.64 11.69
CA SER A 241 3.46 6.55 12.79
C SER A 241 2.41 6.01 13.78
N PHE A 242 1.30 5.45 13.27
CA PHE A 242 0.27 4.83 14.10
C PHE A 242 0.82 3.65 14.92
N LEU A 243 1.64 2.79 14.31
CA LEU A 243 2.26 1.66 15.01
C LEU A 243 3.20 2.15 16.13
N LYS A 244 4.00 3.21 15.88
CA LYS A 244 4.86 3.83 16.90
C LYS A 244 4.04 4.37 18.06
N ILE A 245 2.99 5.13 17.77
CA ILE A 245 2.08 5.67 18.79
C ILE A 245 1.46 4.53 19.63
N GLN A 246 1.01 3.47 18.99
CA GLN A 246 0.43 2.32 19.68
C GLN A 246 1.46 1.62 20.60
N LYS A 247 2.71 1.48 20.13
CA LYS A 247 3.82 0.94 20.91
C LYS A 247 4.08 1.79 22.16
N HIS A 248 4.25 3.09 21.99
CA HIS A 248 4.50 4.00 23.10
C HIS A 248 3.32 4.04 24.08
N LYS A 249 2.09 4.02 23.58
CA LYS A 249 0.90 3.89 24.42
C LYS A 249 0.93 2.64 25.29
N ASN A 250 1.28 1.49 24.70
CA ASN A 250 1.37 0.23 25.46
C ASN A 250 2.45 0.30 26.55
N ILE A 251 3.61 0.89 26.24
CA ILE A 251 4.67 1.12 27.24
C ILE A 251 4.18 2.05 28.34
N TYR A 252 3.50 3.13 27.98
CA TYR A 252 2.97 4.10 28.95
C TYR A 252 1.92 3.48 29.89
N GLU A 253 1.01 2.67 29.37
CA GLU A 253 0.05 1.92 30.18
C GLU A 253 0.75 0.97 31.15
N LEU A 254 1.79 0.26 30.66
CA LEU A 254 2.63 -0.61 31.50
C LEU A 254 3.28 0.18 32.65
N LEU A 255 3.88 1.34 32.36
CA LEU A 255 4.50 2.20 33.37
C LEU A 255 3.50 2.70 34.41
N ASN A 256 2.31 3.09 33.99
CA ASN A 256 1.27 3.52 34.90
C ASN A 256 0.84 2.39 35.87
N HIS A 257 0.71 1.17 35.35
CA HIS A 257 0.43 0.00 36.17
C HIS A 257 1.56 -0.27 37.18
N THR A 258 2.82 -0.21 36.72
CA THR A 258 3.99 -0.40 37.59
C THR A 258 4.08 0.66 38.63
N ASN A 259 3.88 1.93 38.32
CA ASN A 259 3.92 3.03 39.30
C ASN A 259 2.83 2.91 40.37
N LYS A 260 1.62 2.49 39.97
CA LYS A 260 0.54 2.25 40.96
C LYS A 260 0.91 1.10 41.91
N PHE A 261 1.66 0.13 41.43
CA PHE A 261 2.16 -0.98 42.24
C PHE A 261 3.30 -0.52 43.15
N LEU A 262 4.32 0.20 42.64
CA LEU A 262 5.46 0.74 43.40
C LEU A 262 5.02 1.55 44.61
N SER A 263 3.88 2.27 44.52
CA SER A 263 3.33 3.06 45.63
C SER A 263 2.89 2.21 46.83
N LYS A 264 2.69 0.92 46.70
CA LYS A 264 2.17 0.01 47.72
C LYS A 264 3.20 -0.98 48.27
N THR A 265 4.33 -1.10 47.60
CA THR A 265 5.38 -2.09 47.94
C THR A 265 6.20 -1.60 49.14
N LEU A 266 6.42 -2.48 50.11
CA LEU A 266 7.10 -2.18 51.38
C LEU A 266 8.36 -3.05 51.60
N ASN A 267 8.67 -3.99 50.70
CA ASN A 267 9.79 -4.92 50.80
C ASN A 267 10.60 -4.92 49.50
N LYS A 268 11.94 -4.94 49.60
CA LYS A 268 12.85 -4.94 48.46
C LYS A 268 12.76 -6.22 47.65
N ASP A 269 12.69 -7.40 48.26
CA ASP A 269 12.72 -8.68 47.58
C ASP A 269 11.42 -8.88 46.75
N ASP A 270 10.29 -8.49 47.31
CA ASP A 270 9.00 -8.47 46.61
C ASP A 270 9.02 -7.48 45.45
N LEU A 271 9.65 -6.31 45.63
CA LEU A 271 9.71 -5.25 44.62
C LEU A 271 10.31 -5.75 43.28
N TYR A 272 11.46 -6.38 43.29
CA TYR A 272 12.13 -6.83 42.09
C TYR A 272 11.34 -7.95 41.40
N PHE A 273 10.79 -8.87 42.19
CA PHE A 273 9.97 -9.96 41.66
C PHE A 273 8.71 -9.40 40.97
N ASP A 274 7.98 -8.55 41.66
CA ASP A 274 6.73 -7.99 41.17
C ASP A 274 6.93 -7.10 39.91
N ILE A 275 8.01 -6.32 39.87
CA ILE A 275 8.36 -5.56 38.67
C ILE A 275 8.63 -6.50 37.50
N SER A 276 9.41 -7.55 37.71
CA SER A 276 9.70 -8.52 36.67
C SER A 276 8.44 -9.25 36.19
N GLU A 277 7.50 -9.52 37.08
CA GLU A 277 6.20 -10.12 36.75
C GLU A 277 5.32 -9.17 35.93
N LEU A 278 5.16 -7.92 36.36
CA LEU A 278 4.40 -6.90 35.65
C LEU A 278 4.94 -6.61 34.24
N LEU A 279 6.27 -6.50 34.11
CA LEU A 279 6.94 -6.31 32.82
C LEU A 279 6.79 -7.55 31.93
N GLY A 280 6.81 -8.75 32.53
CA GLY A 280 6.65 -10.02 31.81
C GLY A 280 5.22 -10.29 31.30
N ASP A 281 4.21 -9.63 31.87
CA ASP A 281 2.84 -9.68 31.38
C ASP A 281 2.56 -8.72 30.22
N SER A 282 3.54 -7.87 29.92
CA SER A 282 3.45 -6.94 28.80
C SER A 282 3.53 -7.69 27.46
N LYS A 283 2.61 -7.38 26.56
CA LYS A 283 2.66 -7.88 25.18
C LYS A 283 3.81 -7.27 24.36
N SER A 284 4.39 -6.19 24.85
CA SER A 284 5.45 -5.44 24.14
C SER A 284 6.84 -5.95 24.43
N LEU A 285 7.05 -6.69 25.52
CA LEU A 285 8.31 -7.29 25.89
C LEU A 285 8.23 -8.80 25.75
N THR A 286 9.26 -9.41 25.16
CA THR A 286 9.36 -10.86 25.03
C THR A 286 9.77 -11.49 26.34
N PHE A 287 10.72 -10.82 27.00
CA PHE A 287 11.30 -11.31 28.26
C PHE A 287 11.98 -10.16 29.03
N ASN A 288 12.06 -10.28 30.35
CA ASN A 288 12.83 -9.38 31.22
C ASN A 288 13.39 -10.13 32.42
N PHE A 289 14.45 -9.57 33.00
CA PHE A 289 14.93 -9.96 34.32
C PHE A 289 15.67 -8.82 35.01
N ILE A 290 15.82 -8.92 36.33
CA ILE A 290 16.60 -8.01 37.13
C ILE A 290 17.79 -8.79 37.71
N TYR A 291 19.00 -8.26 37.51
CA TYR A 291 20.21 -8.80 38.15
C TYR A 291 20.49 -7.99 39.41
N ASP A 292 20.29 -8.61 40.58
CA ASP A 292 20.59 -8.01 41.90
C ASP A 292 22.10 -8.20 42.19
N LEU A 293 22.82 -7.09 42.32
CA LEU A 293 24.25 -7.04 42.58
C LEU A 293 24.62 -7.40 44.03
N GLU A 294 23.72 -7.06 44.98
CA GLU A 294 23.96 -7.32 46.42
C GLU A 294 23.87 -8.83 46.71
N ASN A 295 22.84 -9.49 46.18
CA ASN A 295 22.63 -10.93 46.42
C ASN A 295 23.22 -11.81 45.31
N ARG A 296 23.74 -11.20 44.22
CA ARG A 296 24.28 -11.88 43.02
C ARG A 296 23.30 -12.88 42.42
N GLN A 297 22.04 -12.49 42.33
CA GLN A 297 20.96 -13.35 41.85
C GLN A 297 20.19 -12.73 40.69
N ILE A 298 19.61 -13.61 39.86
CA ILE A 298 18.73 -13.24 38.77
C ILE A 298 17.29 -13.39 39.26
N ILE A 299 16.53 -12.32 39.15
CA ILE A 299 15.11 -12.26 39.49
C ILE A 299 14.33 -12.10 38.19
N ALA A 300 13.50 -13.09 37.87
CA ALA A 300 12.72 -13.13 36.64
C ALA A 300 11.36 -13.80 36.90
N LYS A 301 10.35 -13.43 36.11
CA LYS A 301 9.09 -14.15 36.05
C LYS A 301 9.34 -15.61 35.68
N LYS A 302 8.59 -16.54 36.28
CA LYS A 302 8.64 -17.96 35.96
C LYS A 302 8.18 -18.18 34.52
N SER A 303 9.12 -18.45 33.61
CA SER A 303 8.89 -18.63 32.17
C SER A 303 9.90 -19.63 31.59
N GLU A 304 9.66 -20.12 30.40
CA GLU A 304 10.59 -20.97 29.64
C GLU A 304 11.99 -20.33 29.48
N TYR A 305 12.05 -19.01 29.48
CA TYR A 305 13.29 -18.23 29.36
C TYR A 305 14.10 -18.22 30.67
N LYS A 306 13.44 -18.37 31.83
CA LYS A 306 14.12 -18.35 33.14
C LYS A 306 15.15 -19.46 33.27
N ASP A 307 14.81 -20.69 32.89
CA ASP A 307 15.72 -21.82 32.99
C ASP A 307 16.95 -21.68 32.08
N ILE A 308 16.74 -21.07 30.89
CA ILE A 308 17.81 -20.78 29.94
C ILE A 308 18.78 -19.73 30.52
N ILE A 309 18.27 -18.70 31.19
CA ILE A 309 19.07 -17.61 31.73
C ILE A 309 19.79 -18.06 33.01
N ILE A 310 19.15 -18.79 33.89
CA ILE A 310 19.74 -19.34 35.10
C ILE A 310 20.93 -20.27 34.71
N LYS A 311 20.78 -21.09 33.67
CA LYS A 311 21.84 -21.95 33.15
C LYS A 311 23.06 -21.17 32.65
N HIS A 312 22.90 -19.88 32.34
CA HIS A 312 23.96 -19.00 31.89
C HIS A 312 24.29 -17.88 32.90
N ALA A 313 23.68 -17.95 34.09
CA ALA A 313 23.84 -16.91 35.12
C ALA A 313 25.29 -16.66 35.50
N ASP A 314 26.11 -17.72 35.59
CA ASP A 314 27.55 -17.62 35.92
C ASP A 314 28.32 -16.79 34.89
N LYS A 315 27.90 -16.82 33.60
CA LYS A 315 28.53 -15.99 32.57
C LYS A 315 28.10 -14.53 32.63
N PHE A 316 26.91 -14.22 33.15
CA PHE A 316 26.49 -12.84 33.41
C PHE A 316 27.13 -12.27 34.69
N ALA A 317 27.38 -13.12 35.66
CA ALA A 317 28.00 -12.75 36.94
C ALA A 317 29.54 -12.65 36.85
N ASP A 318 30.14 -13.16 35.77
CA ASP A 318 31.56 -13.04 35.53
C ASP A 318 31.95 -11.65 35.03
N PHE A 319 32.20 -10.73 35.95
CA PHE A 319 32.66 -9.37 35.64
C PHE A 319 34.12 -9.31 35.17
N SER A 320 34.85 -10.44 35.10
CA SER A 320 36.16 -10.51 34.47
C SER A 320 36.07 -10.40 32.94
N GLN A 321 34.94 -10.77 32.36
CA GLN A 321 34.65 -10.61 30.93
C GLN A 321 33.76 -9.38 30.70
N GLU A 322 34.04 -8.69 29.59
CA GLU A 322 33.26 -7.51 29.19
C GLU A 322 31.89 -7.92 28.60
N ASN A 323 30.94 -8.21 29.48
CA ASN A 323 29.54 -8.43 29.09
C ASN A 323 28.71 -7.16 29.20
N ILE A 324 27.47 -7.17 28.66
CA ILE A 324 26.63 -5.99 28.60
C ILE A 324 26.22 -5.48 30.01
N ILE A 325 26.01 -6.38 30.95
CA ILE A 325 25.68 -6.02 32.35
C ILE A 325 26.87 -5.32 33.01
N SER A 326 28.09 -5.86 32.84
CA SER A 326 29.29 -5.24 33.37
C SER A 326 29.59 -3.87 32.76
N LYS A 327 29.25 -3.70 31.44
CA LYS A 327 29.36 -2.40 30.78
C LYS A 327 28.34 -1.40 31.34
N THR A 328 27.08 -1.82 31.56
CA THR A 328 26.02 -0.96 32.16
C THR A 328 26.44 -0.51 33.55
N ILE A 329 26.97 -1.39 34.38
CA ILE A 329 27.42 -1.06 35.73
C ILE A 329 28.62 -0.09 35.71
N LYS A 330 29.63 -0.35 34.85
CA LYS A 330 30.81 0.51 34.74
C LYS A 330 30.49 1.90 34.20
N ARG A 331 29.55 1.99 33.24
CA ARG A 331 29.14 3.26 32.63
C ARG A 331 28.10 3.99 33.47
N GLU A 332 27.45 3.29 34.39
CA GLU A 332 26.30 3.80 35.16
C GLU A 332 25.20 4.42 34.31
N SER A 333 25.07 3.97 33.07
CA SER A 333 24.09 4.43 32.08
C SER A 333 23.46 3.24 31.38
N ASN A 334 22.27 3.44 30.81
CA ASN A 334 21.60 2.47 29.95
C ASN A 334 22.44 2.11 28.72
N ILE A 335 22.22 0.92 28.21
CA ILE A 335 22.78 0.44 26.94
C ILE A 335 21.62 -0.16 26.14
N VAL A 336 21.43 0.35 24.93
CA VAL A 336 20.37 -0.08 24.01
C VAL A 336 21.01 -0.75 22.79
N ILE A 337 20.46 -1.89 22.38
CA ILE A 337 20.80 -2.64 21.17
C ILE A 337 19.51 -2.86 20.41
N ASN A 338 19.30 -2.10 19.35
CA ASN A 338 18.07 -2.11 18.59
C ASN A 338 18.05 -3.09 17.42
N ASP A 339 19.23 -3.58 17.00
CA ASP A 339 19.38 -4.71 16.08
C ASP A 339 20.37 -5.72 16.66
N PHE A 340 19.86 -6.71 17.36
CA PHE A 340 20.66 -7.73 18.04
C PHE A 340 21.46 -8.60 17.06
N LYS A 341 21.01 -8.70 15.80
CA LYS A 341 21.66 -9.49 14.75
C LYS A 341 22.82 -8.76 14.10
N ALA A 342 22.68 -7.45 13.91
CA ALA A 342 23.70 -6.62 13.27
C ALA A 342 24.92 -6.40 14.17
N GLU A 343 24.72 -6.29 15.48
CA GLU A 343 25.81 -5.95 16.41
C GLU A 343 26.67 -7.12 16.87
N ASN A 344 26.31 -8.36 16.56
CA ASN A 344 27.08 -9.60 16.85
C ASN A 344 27.59 -9.68 18.30
N VAL A 345 26.78 -9.22 19.26
CA VAL A 345 27.21 -8.72 20.58
C VAL A 345 27.44 -9.78 21.62
N SER A 346 27.23 -11.08 21.43
CA SER A 346 27.55 -11.97 22.55
C SER A 346 27.47 -13.47 22.31
N VAL A 347 27.99 -14.20 23.30
CA VAL A 347 27.79 -15.64 23.60
C VAL A 347 26.32 -16.07 23.52
N PHE A 348 25.37 -15.11 23.60
CA PHE A 348 23.93 -15.30 23.52
C PHE A 348 23.34 -15.21 22.11
N TYR A 349 24.12 -14.81 21.08
CA TYR A 349 23.62 -14.56 19.72
C TYR A 349 22.83 -15.75 19.13
N ASN A 350 23.38 -16.94 19.25
CA ASN A 350 22.71 -18.14 18.72
C ASN A 350 21.38 -18.41 19.44
N LYS A 351 21.34 -18.17 20.75
CA LYS A 351 20.13 -18.40 21.56
C LYS A 351 19.09 -17.29 21.36
N ALA A 352 19.52 -16.06 21.18
CA ALA A 352 18.63 -14.94 20.84
C ALA A 352 17.90 -15.16 19.52
N ASN A 353 18.57 -15.75 18.52
CA ASN A 353 17.93 -16.13 17.26
C ASN A 353 16.86 -17.21 17.44
N GLU A 354 17.13 -18.24 18.26
CA GLU A 354 16.14 -19.28 18.59
C GLU A 354 14.91 -18.70 19.31
N LEU A 355 15.13 -17.68 20.14
CA LEU A 355 14.10 -17.02 20.94
C LEU A 355 13.45 -15.83 20.22
N HIS A 356 13.78 -15.60 18.95
CA HIS A 356 13.28 -14.48 18.14
C HIS A 356 13.48 -13.09 18.79
N ILE A 357 14.58 -12.90 19.50
CA ILE A 357 14.93 -11.62 20.11
C ILE A 357 15.59 -10.75 19.03
N ASN A 358 15.08 -9.55 18.82
CA ASN A 358 15.58 -8.60 17.84
C ASN A 358 16.19 -7.34 18.48
N SER A 359 15.74 -6.96 19.68
CA SER A 359 16.30 -5.82 20.41
C SER A 359 16.40 -6.09 21.91
N MET A 360 17.29 -5.39 22.59
CA MET A 360 17.45 -5.43 24.03
C MET A 360 17.88 -4.08 24.60
N ALA A 361 17.58 -3.87 25.87
CA ALA A 361 18.08 -2.72 26.62
C ALA A 361 18.42 -3.11 28.04
N THR A 362 19.40 -2.43 28.62
CA THR A 362 19.81 -2.59 30.00
C THR A 362 19.78 -1.24 30.71
N PHE A 363 19.22 -1.21 31.92
CA PHE A 363 19.05 -0.01 32.71
C PHE A 363 19.62 -0.22 34.12
N PRO A 364 20.54 0.66 34.60
CA PRO A 364 21.09 0.55 35.93
C PRO A 364 20.08 1.07 36.99
N ILE A 365 19.71 0.25 37.95
CA ILE A 365 18.92 0.64 39.12
C ILE A 365 19.90 1.11 40.18
N LYS A 366 19.75 2.38 40.61
CA LYS A 366 20.61 3.02 41.60
C LYS A 366 19.90 3.13 42.95
N LYS A 367 20.68 3.09 44.02
CA LYS A 367 20.26 3.42 45.36
C LYS A 367 21.35 4.28 46.01
N PHE A 368 21.00 5.48 46.48
CA PHE A 368 21.97 6.47 47.00
C PHE A 368 23.15 6.69 46.03
N ASN A 369 22.84 6.86 44.74
CA ASN A 369 23.78 7.11 43.66
C ASN A 369 24.78 5.94 43.37
N LYS A 370 24.51 4.71 43.83
CA LYS A 370 25.26 3.51 43.53
C LYS A 370 24.40 2.51 42.81
N VAL A 371 24.91 1.88 41.75
CA VAL A 371 24.19 0.81 41.03
C VAL A 371 24.06 -0.39 41.97
N VAL A 372 22.84 -0.79 42.28
CA VAL A 372 22.53 -1.96 43.15
C VAL A 372 21.90 -3.10 42.35
N ALA A 373 21.33 -2.83 41.19
CA ALA A 373 20.79 -3.84 40.29
C ALA A 373 20.83 -3.35 38.84
N VAL A 374 20.61 -4.25 37.90
CA VAL A 374 20.42 -3.92 36.47
C VAL A 374 19.12 -4.57 36.02
N LEU A 375 18.24 -3.77 35.40
CA LEU A 375 17.06 -4.23 34.69
C LEU A 375 17.43 -4.53 33.24
N ILE A 376 17.11 -5.73 32.76
CA ILE A 376 17.38 -6.19 31.40
C ILE A 376 16.05 -6.49 30.72
N LEU A 377 15.84 -5.90 29.55
CA LEU A 377 14.63 -6.01 28.76
C LEU A 377 14.94 -6.56 27.36
N TYR A 378 14.11 -7.47 26.86
CA TYR A 378 14.19 -8.04 25.52
C TYR A 378 12.89 -7.89 24.77
N SER A 379 12.99 -7.59 23.47
CA SER A 379 11.84 -7.54 22.56
C SER A 379 12.12 -8.32 21.27
N ASN A 380 11.05 -8.89 20.71
CA ASN A 380 11.08 -9.50 19.37
C ASN A 380 10.88 -8.47 18.24
N GLU A 381 10.64 -7.22 18.58
CA GLU A 381 10.54 -6.13 17.60
C GLU A 381 11.92 -5.54 17.35
N LEU A 382 12.20 -5.23 16.07
CA LEU A 382 13.39 -4.45 15.68
C LEU A 382 13.14 -2.98 16.08
N ASP A 383 14.19 -2.28 16.49
CA ASP A 383 14.11 -0.87 16.92
C ASP A 383 13.06 -0.61 18.02
N PHE A 384 12.85 -1.60 18.90
CA PHE A 384 11.85 -1.46 19.97
C PHE A 384 12.21 -0.36 20.96
N PHE A 385 13.49 -0.26 21.35
CA PHE A 385 13.98 0.72 22.31
C PHE A 385 14.41 2.01 21.59
N ASP A 386 13.48 2.64 20.84
CA ASP A 386 13.73 3.96 20.28
C ASP A 386 13.88 5.04 21.38
N SER A 387 14.28 6.24 21.03
CA SER A 387 14.58 7.31 21.98
C SER A 387 13.41 7.63 22.94
N GLU A 388 12.16 7.45 22.49
CA GLU A 388 10.98 7.70 23.32
C GLU A 388 10.73 6.54 24.29
N ALA A 389 10.87 5.30 23.82
CA ALA A 389 10.79 4.12 24.69
C ALA A 389 11.92 4.13 25.75
N GLU A 390 13.13 4.52 25.35
CA GLU A 390 14.28 4.66 26.24
C GLU A 390 13.98 5.63 27.39
N ILE A 391 13.47 6.83 27.09
CA ILE A 391 13.05 7.83 28.08
C ILE A 391 11.99 7.28 29.03
N LEU A 392 11.02 6.53 28.49
CA LEU A 392 9.96 5.93 29.31
C LEU A 392 10.51 4.88 30.28
N PHE A 393 11.42 4.02 29.85
CA PHE A 393 12.05 3.02 30.73
C PHE A 393 13.04 3.64 31.71
N ASP A 394 13.75 4.70 31.34
CA ASP A 394 14.56 5.49 32.30
C ASP A 394 13.70 6.06 33.43
N LYS A 395 12.51 6.56 33.08
CA LYS A 395 11.56 7.03 34.10
C LYS A 395 11.11 5.90 35.03
N LEU A 396 10.81 4.71 34.48
CA LEU A 396 10.50 3.53 35.29
C LEU A 396 11.61 3.23 36.29
N VAL A 397 12.85 3.19 35.82
CA VAL A 397 14.02 2.88 36.66
C VAL A 397 14.20 3.95 37.75
N LEU A 398 13.93 5.21 37.44
CA LEU A 398 13.92 6.29 38.42
C LEU A 398 12.84 6.07 39.48
N ASP A 399 11.64 5.66 39.10
CA ASP A 399 10.53 5.37 40.01
C ASP A 399 10.86 4.16 40.92
N ILE A 400 11.53 3.13 40.36
CA ILE A 400 12.06 2.00 41.14
C ILE A 400 13.12 2.44 42.13
N THR A 401 14.05 3.29 41.70
CA THR A 401 15.08 3.89 42.56
C THR A 401 14.47 4.63 43.76
N ASN A 402 13.50 5.50 43.49
CA ASN A 402 12.80 6.24 44.53
C ASN A 402 12.04 5.33 45.51
N CYS A 403 11.45 4.24 45.00
CA CYS A 403 10.77 3.25 45.85
C CYS A 403 11.76 2.53 46.75
N LEU A 404 12.95 2.09 46.23
CA LEU A 404 14.00 1.45 47.02
C LEU A 404 14.51 2.39 48.17
N GLU A 405 14.74 3.65 47.85
CA GLU A 405 15.20 4.64 48.84
C GLU A 405 14.15 4.89 49.93
N LYS A 406 12.87 4.94 49.53
CA LYS A 406 11.77 5.04 50.47
C LYS A 406 11.68 3.83 51.39
N ILE A 407 11.76 2.61 50.90
CA ILE A 407 11.77 1.38 51.69
C ILE A 407 12.90 1.42 52.70
N ASP A 408 14.12 1.76 52.28
CA ASP A 408 15.29 1.85 53.16
C ASP A 408 15.13 2.93 54.22
N TYR A 409 14.51 4.08 53.90
CA TYR A 409 14.22 5.12 54.85
C TYR A 409 13.19 4.67 55.91
N GLU A 410 12.12 4.00 55.47
CA GLU A 410 11.09 3.50 56.40
C GLU A 410 11.65 2.40 57.32
N ASP A 411 12.50 1.50 56.82
CA ASP A 411 13.18 0.46 57.60
C ASP A 411 14.09 1.08 58.69
N ARG A 412 14.87 2.10 58.34
CA ARG A 412 15.72 2.80 59.29
C ARG A 412 14.88 3.50 60.37
N ARG A 413 13.81 4.14 59.96
CA ARG A 413 12.88 4.81 60.87
C ARG A 413 12.24 3.82 61.84
N MET A 414 11.77 2.68 61.33
CA MET A 414 11.21 1.63 62.19
C MET A 414 12.23 1.05 63.17
N LYS A 415 13.50 0.86 62.77
CA LYS A 415 14.54 0.44 63.67
C LYS A 415 14.81 1.45 64.76
N GLN A 416 14.93 2.71 64.39
CA GLN A 416 15.09 3.82 65.38
C GLN A 416 13.91 3.91 66.36
N ASP A 417 12.66 3.84 65.86
CA ASP A 417 11.47 3.83 66.70
C ASP A 417 11.47 2.63 67.66
N ASN A 418 11.90 1.44 67.20
CA ASN A 418 11.96 0.25 68.03
C ASN A 418 13.07 0.37 69.09
N GLU A 419 14.23 0.92 68.72
CA GLU A 419 15.31 1.21 69.70
C GLU A 419 14.88 2.20 70.73
N LEU A 420 14.17 3.27 70.32
CA LEU A 420 13.62 4.26 71.28
C LEU A 420 12.59 3.64 72.20
N LYS A 421 11.71 2.77 71.70
CA LYS A 421 10.74 2.05 72.54
C LYS A 421 11.43 1.10 73.53
N LEU A 422 12.38 0.29 73.04
CA LEU A 422 13.19 -0.59 73.90
C LEU A 422 13.89 0.19 75.01
N SER A 423 14.51 1.30 74.65
CA SER A 423 15.15 2.20 75.61
C SER A 423 14.18 2.78 76.66
N SER A 424 12.96 3.13 76.16
CA SER A 424 11.89 3.63 77.10
C SER A 424 11.43 2.49 78.03
N TYR A 425 11.18 1.28 77.52
CA TYR A 425 10.79 0.12 78.33
C TYR A 425 11.85 -0.26 79.34
N ALA A 426 13.15 -0.25 78.94
CA ALA A 426 14.24 -0.48 79.87
C ALA A 426 14.29 0.55 80.96
N PHE A 427 14.04 1.81 80.65
CA PHE A 427 14.01 2.87 81.64
C PHE A 427 12.83 2.72 82.57
N ASP A 428 11.64 2.33 82.11
CA ASP A 428 10.44 2.15 82.92
C ASP A 428 10.38 0.79 83.67
N SER A 429 11.52 0.06 83.73
CA SER A 429 11.69 -1.19 84.46
C SER A 429 11.33 -1.04 85.91
N SER A 430 11.25 -2.20 86.62
CA SER A 430 10.94 -2.18 88.08
C SER A 430 12.11 -1.64 88.95
N SER A 431 13.29 -1.47 88.37
CA SER A 431 14.44 -0.88 89.08
C SER A 431 14.33 0.66 89.13
N PRO A 432 14.58 1.30 90.25
CA PRO A 432 14.55 2.77 90.36
C PRO A 432 15.66 3.40 89.52
N MET A 433 15.28 4.29 88.61
CA MET A 433 16.24 4.94 87.65
C MET A 433 15.93 6.43 87.57
N LEU A 434 16.98 7.22 87.50
CA LEU A 434 16.93 8.66 87.19
C LEU A 434 18.09 8.99 86.22
N ILE A 435 17.87 9.99 85.35
CA ILE A 435 18.89 10.55 84.45
C ILE A 435 19.03 12.03 84.80
N THR A 436 20.29 12.48 84.88
CA THR A 436 20.62 13.91 85.06
C THR A 436 21.33 14.45 83.84
N ASP A 437 21.27 15.73 83.62
CA ASP A 437 22.14 16.46 82.69
C ASP A 437 23.57 16.61 83.23
N ASP A 438 24.45 17.28 82.47
CA ASP A 438 25.86 17.59 82.87
C ASP A 438 25.98 18.52 84.10
N LYS A 439 24.93 19.18 84.44
CA LYS A 439 24.84 20.04 85.68
C LYS A 439 24.28 19.31 86.88
N ASN A 440 24.04 18.00 86.78
CA ASN A 440 23.38 17.19 87.79
C ASN A 440 21.94 17.61 88.08
N ILE A 441 21.18 18.09 87.06
CA ILE A 441 19.75 18.34 87.14
C ILE A 441 19.00 17.14 86.62
N ILE A 442 18.02 16.66 87.33
CA ILE A 442 17.17 15.53 86.97
C ILE A 442 16.35 15.90 85.72
N ILE A 443 16.62 15.22 84.62
CA ILE A 443 15.92 15.41 83.33
C ILE A 443 14.93 14.28 83.03
N LYS A 444 15.07 13.12 83.70
CA LYS A 444 14.17 11.99 83.55
C LYS A 444 14.19 11.11 84.78
N VAL A 445 13.00 10.61 85.17
CA VAL A 445 12.85 9.69 86.32
C VAL A 445 11.79 8.63 85.90
N ASN A 446 11.98 7.36 86.35
CA ASN A 446 11.00 6.33 86.13
C ASN A 446 10.01 6.24 87.35
N GLN A 447 8.91 5.47 87.04
CA GLN A 447 7.84 5.36 88.11
C GLN A 447 8.33 4.59 89.34
N ALA A 448 9.24 3.63 89.13
CA ALA A 448 9.84 2.88 90.29
C ALA A 448 10.61 3.83 91.24
N PHE A 449 11.36 4.78 90.66
CA PHE A 449 12.08 5.77 91.44
C PHE A 449 11.11 6.73 92.21
N CYS A 450 10.07 7.19 91.51
CA CYS A 450 9.06 8.02 92.14
C CYS A 450 8.38 7.30 93.30
N LYS A 451 8.04 6.00 93.12
CA LYS A 451 7.39 5.22 94.19
C LYS A 451 8.26 4.99 95.38
N ILE A 452 9.54 4.75 95.26
CA ILE A 452 10.45 4.47 96.33
C ILE A 452 10.68 5.76 97.17
N LEU A 453 10.80 6.86 96.50
CA LEU A 453 11.10 8.13 97.20
C LEU A 453 9.83 8.91 97.59
N SER A 454 8.63 8.45 97.17
CA SER A 454 7.33 9.07 97.44
C SER A 454 7.24 10.53 96.90
N TYR A 455 7.96 10.84 95.81
CA TYR A 455 7.89 12.07 95.04
C TYR A 455 7.17 11.88 93.75
N SER A 456 6.41 12.87 93.36
CA SER A 456 5.87 12.88 91.99
C SER A 456 6.96 13.20 90.95
N LYS A 457 6.73 12.82 89.69
CA LYS A 457 7.65 13.09 88.59
C LYS A 457 7.91 14.60 88.42
N ASP A 458 6.88 15.45 88.60
CA ASP A 458 6.95 16.90 88.45
C ASP A 458 7.74 17.56 89.56
N GLU A 459 7.72 16.97 90.75
CA GLU A 459 8.52 17.45 91.89
C GLU A 459 10.01 17.11 91.72
N LEU A 460 10.37 16.07 90.98
CA LEU A 460 11.73 15.64 90.77
C LEU A 460 12.39 16.27 89.57
N LEU A 461 11.64 16.47 88.48
CA LEU A 461 12.18 17.08 87.28
C LEU A 461 12.71 18.48 87.51
N GLY A 462 13.88 18.79 87.00
CA GLY A 462 14.53 20.11 87.21
C GLY A 462 15.24 20.26 88.53
N GLN A 463 15.12 19.32 89.47
CA GLN A 463 15.80 19.33 90.72
C GLN A 463 17.18 18.69 90.69
N ASN A 464 18.04 19.06 91.62
CA ASN A 464 19.32 18.41 91.81
C ASN A 464 19.15 17.19 92.75
N PRO A 465 19.70 15.99 92.42
CA PRO A 465 19.60 14.80 93.29
C PRO A 465 20.03 15.02 94.75
N ARG A 466 20.70 16.10 95.03
CA ARG A 466 21.06 16.47 96.39
C ARG A 466 19.85 16.70 97.31
N ILE A 467 18.62 16.88 96.75
CA ILE A 467 17.40 16.97 97.54
C ILE A 467 17.11 15.71 98.35
N PHE A 468 17.66 14.56 97.98
CA PHE A 468 17.53 13.28 98.68
C PHE A 468 18.53 13.14 99.85
N LYS A 469 19.49 14.06 100.05
CA LYS A 469 20.44 13.98 101.16
C LYS A 469 19.75 14.39 102.42
N THR A 470 19.48 13.44 103.28
CA THR A 470 19.03 13.69 104.66
C THR A 470 20.25 14.03 105.51
N ALA A 471 20.07 14.79 106.57
CA ALA A 471 21.15 15.26 107.48
C ALA A 471 21.93 14.13 108.22
N HIS A 472 21.56 12.86 108.01
CA HIS A 472 22.12 11.69 108.68
C HIS A 472 22.69 10.62 107.69
N GLN A 473 23.28 10.97 106.57
CA GLN A 473 24.07 10.01 105.77
C GLN A 473 25.49 9.98 106.35
N ASP A 474 25.78 8.82 106.97
CA ASP A 474 27.13 8.51 107.48
C ASP A 474 28.16 8.44 106.36
N LYS A 475 29.24 9.21 106.45
CA LYS A 475 30.26 9.31 105.38
C LYS A 475 31.02 7.97 105.09
N SER A 476 30.75 6.92 105.92
CA SER A 476 31.46 5.61 105.81
C SER A 476 30.94 4.70 104.74
N LEU A 477 29.77 4.98 104.13
CA LEU A 477 29.15 4.12 103.08
C LEU A 477 29.47 4.52 101.61
N LEU A 478 30.22 5.57 101.40
CA LEU A 478 30.56 6.10 100.08
C LEU A 478 31.92 5.72 99.55
N LEU A 479 32.64 4.76 100.26
CA LEU A 479 33.98 4.31 99.83
C LEU A 479 34.04 2.89 99.26
N HIS A 480 32.90 2.27 98.94
CA HIS A 480 32.85 0.96 98.31
C HIS A 480 31.80 0.94 97.15
N GLN A 481 32.08 1.70 96.05
CA GLN A 481 31.64 1.36 94.65
C GLN A 481 32.60 1.99 93.72
#